data_08b63ae919e11c41f7c0d29355f7f53c
#
_entry.id   08b63ae919e11c41f7c0d29355f7f53c
#
_cell.length_a   1.000
_cell.length_b   1.000
_cell.length_c   1.000
_cell.angle_alpha   90.00
_cell.angle_beta   90.00
_cell.angle_gamma   90.00
#
_symmetry.space_group_name_H-M   'P 1'
#
loop_
_entity.id
_entity.type
_entity.pdbx_description
1 polymer ?
#
loop_
_entity_poly.entity_id
_entity_poly.type
_entity_poly.pdbx_seq_one_letter_code
_entity_poly.pdbx_strand_id
1 'polypeptide(L)'
;MAQSDAVADADVVIVGSYVPQGVAVGRWVQQTARGVTAFYDIDTPVTLAKLDRGDFEYLTPDLIPGYDLYLSFTGGPTLEELERRYGSPAARALYCSVDPDAYPLVDAPKRWDLSYLGTYSADRQPTLERLLVEPARRAPRLRFVVAGPQYPGEIAWPDNVERIDHIAPSEHPAFYAASRFTLNVTRADMIRAGYSPSVRLFEAAACGTPIVSDVWDGIDTLFRPGRELALASNPDDVLQLLLRSSQEDRDAIAAAARRRVLSEHTAAHRAEALEAYVADARRRSRCSPRVRAAAAANA
;
A
#
# COMPACT_ATOMS: atom_id res chain seq x y z
N MET A 1 -6.45 33.01 9.72
CA MET A 1 -7.50 33.52 8.78
C MET A 1 -7.31 32.94 7.39
N ALA A 2 -6.21 33.14 6.68
CA ALA A 2 -6.05 32.64 5.29
C ALA A 2 -6.23 31.10 5.11
N GLN A 3 -5.76 30.27 6.05
CA GLN A 3 -5.94 28.82 5.99
C GLN A 3 -7.40 28.40 6.22
N SER A 4 -8.13 29.11 7.10
CA SER A 4 -9.56 28.82 7.36
C SER A 4 -10.42 29.12 6.14
N ASP A 5 -10.12 30.19 5.40
CA ASP A 5 -10.84 30.54 4.18
C ASP A 5 -10.59 29.52 3.09
N ALA A 6 -9.34 29.08 2.91
CA ALA A 6 -8.98 28.04 1.93
C ALA A 6 -9.69 26.71 2.23
N VAL A 7 -9.78 26.29 3.50
CA VAL A 7 -10.50 25.06 3.90
C VAL A 7 -12.01 25.23 3.73
N ALA A 8 -12.55 26.42 4.06
CA ALA A 8 -13.98 26.67 3.94
C ALA A 8 -14.46 26.66 2.48
N ASP A 9 -13.62 27.16 1.55
CA ASP A 9 -13.99 27.33 0.15
C ASP A 9 -13.55 26.16 -0.76
N ALA A 10 -12.78 25.21 -0.22
CA ALA A 10 -12.35 24.02 -0.96
C ALA A 10 -13.54 23.11 -1.32
N ASP A 11 -13.55 22.61 -2.54
CA ASP A 11 -14.50 21.60 -3.00
C ASP A 11 -14.35 20.28 -2.23
N VAL A 12 -13.13 19.93 -1.86
CA VAL A 12 -12.76 18.71 -1.11
C VAL A 12 -11.63 19.04 -0.16
N VAL A 13 -11.75 18.57 1.09
CA VAL A 13 -10.67 18.62 2.07
C VAL A 13 -10.33 17.22 2.51
N ILE A 14 -9.09 16.80 2.31
CA ILE A 14 -8.60 15.47 2.67
C ILE A 14 -7.62 15.60 3.83
N VAL A 15 -7.89 14.87 4.92
CA VAL A 15 -6.97 14.71 6.06
C VAL A 15 -6.32 13.34 5.95
N GLY A 16 -4.98 13.28 5.85
CA GLY A 16 -4.25 12.02 5.80
C GLY A 16 -4.02 11.41 7.18
N SER A 17 -3.81 10.10 7.23
CA SER A 17 -3.23 9.45 8.40
C SER A 17 -1.83 9.99 8.68
N TYR A 18 -1.38 9.90 9.94
CA TYR A 18 -0.10 10.41 10.43
C TYR A 18 0.09 11.94 10.38
N VAL A 19 -0.96 12.71 10.08
CA VAL A 19 -0.89 14.17 10.22
C VAL A 19 -0.64 14.53 11.68
N PRO A 20 0.37 15.34 11.99
CA PRO A 20 0.62 15.81 13.34
C PRO A 20 -0.62 16.50 13.93
N GLN A 21 -0.98 16.15 15.17
CA GLN A 21 -2.22 16.62 15.82
C GLN A 21 -3.49 16.29 15.03
N GLY A 22 -3.50 15.14 14.32
CA GLY A 22 -4.54 14.78 13.37
C GLY A 22 -5.96 14.82 13.93
N VAL A 23 -6.16 14.49 15.22
CA VAL A 23 -7.46 14.61 15.90
C VAL A 23 -7.95 16.07 15.93
N ALA A 24 -7.08 17.02 16.30
CA ALA A 24 -7.42 18.44 16.34
C ALA A 24 -7.66 19.00 14.91
N VAL A 25 -6.80 18.62 13.97
CA VAL A 25 -6.94 18.99 12.55
C VAL A 25 -8.25 18.43 11.97
N GLY A 26 -8.57 17.18 12.26
CA GLY A 26 -9.81 16.56 11.80
C GLY A 26 -11.06 17.27 12.31
N ARG A 27 -11.11 17.59 13.62
CA ARG A 27 -12.21 18.36 14.22
C ARG A 27 -12.35 19.74 13.58
N TRP A 28 -11.24 20.44 13.41
CA TRP A 28 -11.22 21.75 12.77
C TRP A 28 -11.72 21.69 11.32
N VAL A 29 -11.26 20.71 10.54
CA VAL A 29 -11.71 20.51 9.16
C VAL A 29 -13.21 20.24 9.09
N GLN A 30 -13.73 19.35 9.95
CA GLN A 30 -15.17 19.04 9.99
C GLN A 30 -16.05 20.23 10.39
N GLN A 31 -15.51 21.16 11.16
CA GLN A 31 -16.22 22.40 11.57
C GLN A 31 -16.13 23.50 10.51
N THR A 32 -15.05 23.55 9.73
CA THR A 32 -14.72 24.67 8.85
C THR A 32 -15.12 24.40 7.39
N ALA A 33 -14.88 23.18 6.90
CA ALA A 33 -15.09 22.85 5.49
C ALA A 33 -16.58 22.86 5.10
N ARG A 34 -16.89 23.51 3.97
CA ARG A 34 -18.22 23.51 3.36
C ARG A 34 -18.36 22.45 2.27
N GLY A 35 -17.25 22.06 1.67
CA GLY A 35 -17.16 20.99 0.68
C GLY A 35 -17.15 19.58 1.28
N VAL A 36 -16.82 18.59 0.47
CA VAL A 36 -16.66 17.19 0.90
C VAL A 36 -15.46 17.06 1.81
N THR A 37 -15.61 16.37 2.93
CA THR A 37 -14.51 16.04 3.84
C THR A 37 -14.16 14.56 3.72
N ALA A 38 -12.87 14.24 3.62
CA ALA A 38 -12.40 12.87 3.55
C ALA A 38 -11.24 12.61 4.55
N PHE A 39 -11.22 11.42 5.11
CA PHE A 39 -10.02 10.90 5.78
C PHE A 39 -9.34 9.90 4.85
N TYR A 40 -8.04 10.06 4.61
CA TYR A 40 -7.26 9.17 3.76
C TYR A 40 -6.25 8.38 4.58
N ASP A 41 -6.50 7.09 4.70
CA ASP A 41 -5.72 6.19 5.56
C ASP A 41 -4.86 5.24 4.74
N ILE A 42 -3.55 5.43 4.82
CA ILE A 42 -2.57 4.62 4.10
C ILE A 42 -2.21 3.31 4.80
N ASP A 43 -2.61 3.15 6.07
CA ASP A 43 -2.32 1.98 6.91
C ASP A 43 -3.54 1.53 7.71
N THR A 44 -4.70 1.41 7.08
CA THR A 44 -5.99 1.18 7.75
C THR A 44 -5.99 0.03 8.77
N PRO A 45 -5.39 -1.16 8.53
CA PRO A 45 -5.35 -2.20 9.54
C PRO A 45 -4.59 -1.79 10.81
N VAL A 46 -3.53 -1.00 10.66
CA VAL A 46 -2.76 -0.46 11.79
C VAL A 46 -3.59 0.59 12.53
N THR A 47 -4.28 1.47 11.80
CA THR A 47 -5.18 2.48 12.37
C THR A 47 -6.28 1.81 13.21
N LEU A 48 -6.98 0.81 12.66
CA LEU A 48 -8.03 0.10 13.39
C LEU A 48 -7.49 -0.62 14.63
N ALA A 49 -6.33 -1.27 14.53
CA ALA A 49 -5.68 -1.88 15.69
C ALA A 49 -5.28 -0.86 16.77
N LYS A 50 -4.93 0.38 16.40
CA LYS A 50 -4.70 1.48 17.34
C LYS A 50 -6.01 1.91 18.02
N LEU A 51 -7.08 2.12 17.24
CA LEU A 51 -8.40 2.49 17.78
C LEU A 51 -8.91 1.46 18.79
N ASP A 52 -8.74 0.17 18.53
CA ASP A 52 -9.13 -0.92 19.43
C ASP A 52 -8.39 -0.90 20.78
N ARG A 53 -7.17 -0.37 20.80
CA ARG A 53 -6.37 -0.22 22.03
C ARG A 53 -6.56 1.13 22.71
N GLY A 54 -7.37 2.04 22.14
CA GLY A 54 -7.52 3.39 22.65
C GLY A 54 -6.31 4.32 22.37
N ASP A 55 -5.49 3.97 21.39
CA ASP A 55 -4.37 4.79 20.91
C ASP A 55 -4.85 5.74 19.80
N PHE A 56 -5.14 6.98 20.18
CA PHE A 56 -5.75 7.99 19.33
C PHE A 56 -4.73 9.03 18.85
N GLU A 57 -3.72 8.59 18.13
CA GLU A 57 -2.64 9.45 17.65
C GLU A 57 -3.13 10.52 16.65
N TYR A 58 -3.86 10.14 15.62
CA TYR A 58 -4.32 11.04 14.56
C TYR A 58 -5.80 10.91 14.21
N LEU A 59 -6.49 9.91 14.76
CA LEU A 59 -7.90 9.64 14.52
C LEU A 59 -8.55 9.12 15.79
N THR A 60 -9.80 9.50 16.02
CA THR A 60 -10.66 8.95 17.09
C THR A 60 -11.92 8.35 16.48
N PRO A 61 -12.57 7.36 17.13
CA PRO A 61 -13.79 6.75 16.60
C PRO A 61 -14.91 7.75 16.33
N ASP A 62 -15.03 8.80 17.16
CA ASP A 62 -16.05 9.84 17.01
C ASP A 62 -15.82 10.78 15.82
N LEU A 63 -14.59 10.85 15.28
CA LEU A 63 -14.31 11.62 14.07
C LEU A 63 -14.71 10.91 12.79
N ILE A 64 -14.73 9.58 12.78
CA ILE A 64 -14.98 8.81 11.55
C ILE A 64 -16.35 9.13 10.95
N PRO A 65 -17.46 9.16 11.71
CA PRO A 65 -18.77 9.53 11.17
C PRO A 65 -18.86 10.99 10.69
N GLY A 66 -17.94 11.83 11.14
CA GLY A 66 -17.85 13.25 10.78
C GLY A 66 -17.31 13.51 9.37
N TYR A 67 -16.57 12.59 8.79
CA TYR A 67 -16.12 12.67 7.39
C TYR A 67 -17.21 12.18 6.43
N ASP A 68 -17.29 12.75 5.23
CA ASP A 68 -18.16 12.28 4.16
C ASP A 68 -17.65 11.00 3.49
N LEU A 69 -16.32 10.81 3.52
CA LEU A 69 -15.59 9.68 2.94
C LEU A 69 -14.50 9.19 3.88
N TYR A 70 -14.35 7.88 3.97
CA TYR A 70 -13.14 7.23 4.47
C TYR A 70 -12.45 6.54 3.29
N LEU A 71 -11.29 7.03 2.90
CA LEU A 71 -10.48 6.51 1.81
C LEU A 71 -9.39 5.60 2.40
N SER A 72 -9.36 4.36 2.00
CA SER A 72 -8.50 3.33 2.61
C SER A 72 -7.58 2.68 1.59
N PHE A 73 -6.30 2.43 1.97
CA PHE A 73 -5.41 1.56 1.21
C PHE A 73 -5.79 0.07 1.32
N THR A 74 -6.75 -0.27 2.16
CA THR A 74 -7.27 -1.63 2.36
C THR A 74 -8.71 -1.70 1.88
N GLY A 75 -9.02 -2.72 1.11
CA GLY A 75 -10.36 -2.98 0.58
C GLY A 75 -11.10 -4.07 1.35
N GLY A 76 -12.00 -4.78 0.64
CA GLY A 76 -12.71 -5.94 1.14
C GLY A 76 -13.51 -5.69 2.42
N PRO A 77 -13.54 -6.67 3.35
CA PRO A 77 -14.32 -6.59 4.59
C PRO A 77 -14.01 -5.40 5.49
N THR A 78 -12.80 -4.86 5.42
CA THR A 78 -12.40 -3.67 6.18
C THR A 78 -13.27 -2.46 5.87
N LEU A 79 -13.73 -2.31 4.63
CA LEU A 79 -14.62 -1.19 4.26
C LEU A 79 -15.99 -1.34 4.93
N GLU A 80 -16.54 -2.55 5.00
CA GLU A 80 -17.79 -2.81 5.70
C GLU A 80 -17.66 -2.58 7.21
N GLU A 81 -16.52 -2.94 7.81
CA GLU A 81 -16.24 -2.67 9.22
C GLU A 81 -16.22 -1.16 9.50
N LEU A 82 -15.56 -0.38 8.66
CA LEU A 82 -15.53 1.09 8.76
C LEU A 82 -16.94 1.70 8.71
N GLU A 83 -17.81 1.19 7.84
CA GLU A 83 -19.19 1.67 7.73
C GLU A 83 -20.07 1.19 8.90
N ARG A 84 -20.03 -0.09 9.25
CA ARG A 84 -20.94 -0.68 10.25
C ARG A 84 -20.52 -0.41 11.70
N ARG A 85 -19.23 -0.56 12.01
CA ARG A 85 -18.71 -0.46 13.38
C ARG A 85 -18.36 0.97 13.75
N TYR A 86 -17.70 1.67 12.82
CA TYR A 86 -17.22 3.02 13.06
C TYR A 86 -18.14 4.12 12.50
N GLY A 87 -19.19 3.76 11.79
CA GLY A 87 -20.22 4.69 11.32
C GLY A 87 -19.76 5.60 10.18
N SER A 88 -18.74 5.20 9.42
CA SER A 88 -18.33 5.94 8.21
C SER A 88 -19.52 6.01 7.24
N PRO A 89 -19.88 7.19 6.73
CA PRO A 89 -20.97 7.32 5.76
C PRO A 89 -20.68 6.64 4.43
N ALA A 90 -19.39 6.54 4.08
CA ALA A 90 -18.90 5.76 2.94
C ALA A 90 -17.41 5.48 3.09
N ALA A 91 -17.07 4.21 3.20
CA ALA A 91 -15.69 3.73 3.11
C ALA A 91 -15.42 3.24 1.68
N ARG A 92 -14.29 3.66 1.11
CA ARG A 92 -13.91 3.33 -0.27
C ARG A 92 -12.44 2.96 -0.33
N ALA A 93 -12.12 1.91 -1.10
CA ALA A 93 -10.74 1.58 -1.38
C ALA A 93 -10.13 2.64 -2.32
N LEU A 94 -9.06 3.28 -1.87
CA LEU A 94 -8.21 4.13 -2.69
C LEU A 94 -6.77 3.65 -2.49
N TYR A 95 -6.46 2.54 -3.14
CA TYR A 95 -5.17 1.86 -3.01
C TYR A 95 -4.00 2.76 -3.41
N CYS A 96 -2.81 2.45 -2.92
CA CYS A 96 -1.58 2.96 -3.50
C CYS A 96 -1.52 2.66 -5.01
N SER A 97 -0.66 3.37 -5.71
CA SER A 97 -0.56 3.32 -7.16
C SER A 97 0.89 3.55 -7.59
N VAL A 98 1.12 3.52 -8.89
CA VAL A 98 2.40 3.89 -9.48
C VAL A 98 2.22 5.05 -10.45
N ASP A 99 3.24 5.88 -10.54
CA ASP A 99 3.44 6.82 -11.63
C ASP A 99 4.29 6.11 -12.71
N PRO A 100 3.74 5.80 -13.89
CA PRO A 100 4.48 5.11 -14.94
C PRO A 100 5.70 5.87 -15.47
N ASP A 101 5.69 7.20 -15.39
CA ASP A 101 6.80 8.05 -15.84
C ASP A 101 7.96 8.00 -14.83
N ALA A 102 7.66 7.85 -13.55
CA ALA A 102 8.66 7.65 -12.50
C ALA A 102 9.20 6.21 -12.43
N TYR A 103 8.44 5.22 -12.94
CA TYR A 103 8.79 3.79 -12.95
C TYR A 103 8.79 3.19 -14.37
N PRO A 104 9.67 3.71 -15.27
CA PRO A 104 9.77 3.23 -16.64
C PRO A 104 10.46 1.85 -16.72
N LEU A 105 10.33 1.22 -17.89
CA LEU A 105 11.22 0.10 -18.24
C LEU A 105 12.64 0.62 -18.40
N VAL A 106 13.58 -0.05 -17.73
CA VAL A 106 15.01 0.24 -17.82
C VAL A 106 15.72 -1.05 -18.24
N ASP A 107 16.64 -0.94 -19.18
CA ASP A 107 17.54 -2.05 -19.52
C ASP A 107 18.72 -2.07 -18.55
N ALA A 108 18.89 -3.17 -17.86
CA ALA A 108 19.98 -3.38 -16.90
C ALA A 108 20.42 -4.84 -16.87
N PRO A 109 21.72 -5.11 -16.75
CA PRO A 109 22.21 -6.47 -16.58
C PRO A 109 21.69 -7.08 -15.28
N LYS A 110 21.25 -8.33 -15.32
CA LYS A 110 20.73 -9.04 -14.15
C LYS A 110 21.87 -9.30 -13.14
N ARG A 111 21.78 -8.66 -11.98
CA ARG A 111 22.72 -8.78 -10.87
C ARG A 111 22.26 -9.79 -9.82
N TRP A 112 20.93 -9.86 -9.57
CA TRP A 112 20.36 -10.67 -8.52
C TRP A 112 19.28 -11.62 -9.05
N ASP A 113 19.22 -12.80 -8.47
CA ASP A 113 18.21 -13.79 -8.75
C ASP A 113 16.90 -13.45 -8.03
N LEU A 114 17.00 -12.93 -6.79
CA LEU A 114 15.88 -12.43 -6.02
C LEU A 114 16.27 -11.17 -5.26
N SER A 115 15.47 -10.12 -5.39
CA SER A 115 15.61 -8.89 -4.61
C SER A 115 14.45 -8.69 -3.65
N TYR A 116 14.69 -7.94 -2.59
CA TYR A 116 13.69 -7.37 -1.72
C TYR A 116 14.02 -5.91 -1.44
N LEU A 117 13.04 -5.01 -1.63
CA LEU A 117 13.18 -3.59 -1.31
C LEU A 117 12.16 -3.22 -0.23
N GLY A 118 12.62 -2.83 0.94
CA GLY A 118 11.74 -2.39 2.02
C GLY A 118 12.48 -2.11 3.32
N THR A 119 12.00 -1.14 4.08
CA THR A 119 12.46 -0.84 5.44
C THR A 119 12.24 -2.04 6.35
N TYR A 120 13.14 -2.26 7.29
CA TYR A 120 12.96 -3.29 8.30
C TYR A 120 11.64 -3.13 9.05
N SER A 121 11.05 -4.26 9.38
CA SER A 121 9.90 -4.34 10.27
C SER A 121 9.89 -5.71 10.94
N ALA A 122 9.81 -5.75 12.25
CA ALA A 122 9.86 -6.98 13.03
C ALA A 122 8.76 -7.98 12.63
N ASP A 123 7.60 -7.48 12.21
CA ASP A 123 6.47 -8.29 11.75
C ASP A 123 6.66 -8.91 10.36
N ARG A 124 7.52 -8.31 9.51
CA ARG A 124 7.88 -8.85 8.18
C ARG A 124 9.08 -9.79 8.22
N GLN A 125 9.95 -9.65 9.22
CA GLN A 125 11.20 -10.42 9.29
C GLN A 125 10.98 -11.94 9.22
N PRO A 126 10.02 -12.57 9.90
CA PRO A 126 9.80 -14.01 9.79
C PRO A 126 9.46 -14.48 8.37
N THR A 127 8.71 -13.69 7.61
CA THR A 127 8.38 -13.99 6.21
C THR A 127 9.58 -13.75 5.30
N LEU A 128 10.36 -12.68 5.53
CA LEU A 128 11.60 -12.42 4.79
C LEU A 128 12.63 -13.54 5.05
N GLU A 129 12.76 -14.00 6.28
CA GLU A 129 13.61 -15.13 6.64
C GLU A 129 13.19 -16.39 5.85
N ARG A 130 11.91 -16.72 5.86
CA ARG A 130 11.37 -17.89 5.18
C ARG A 130 11.47 -17.82 3.65
N LEU A 131 11.20 -16.66 3.03
CA LEU A 131 11.07 -16.55 1.57
C LEU A 131 12.31 -15.98 0.86
N LEU A 132 13.31 -15.47 1.59
CA LEU A 132 14.53 -14.97 0.99
C LEU A 132 15.78 -15.57 1.65
N VAL A 133 15.91 -15.47 2.99
CA VAL A 133 17.16 -15.85 3.68
C VAL A 133 17.35 -17.36 3.67
N GLU A 134 16.32 -18.13 3.96
CA GLU A 134 16.40 -19.60 3.90
C GLU A 134 16.63 -20.14 2.47
N PRO A 135 15.95 -19.66 1.42
CA PRO A 135 16.33 -19.95 0.04
C PRO A 135 17.80 -19.61 -0.28
N ALA A 136 18.30 -18.47 0.22
CA ALA A 136 19.69 -18.07 0.01
C ALA A 136 20.68 -19.07 0.62
N ARG A 137 20.45 -19.52 1.87
CA ARG A 137 21.28 -20.56 2.53
C ARG A 137 21.29 -21.87 1.74
N ARG A 138 20.14 -22.26 1.20
CA ARG A 138 19.97 -23.53 0.45
C ARG A 138 20.49 -23.48 -0.98
N ALA A 139 20.67 -22.28 -1.56
CA ALA A 139 21.13 -22.08 -2.93
C ALA A 139 22.32 -21.10 -2.98
N PRO A 140 23.50 -21.46 -2.47
CA PRO A 140 24.65 -20.55 -2.34
C PRO A 140 25.22 -20.02 -3.66
N ARG A 141 24.82 -20.60 -4.79
CA ARG A 141 25.23 -20.13 -6.14
C ARG A 141 24.32 -19.02 -6.68
N LEU A 142 23.14 -18.84 -6.11
CA LEU A 142 22.22 -17.75 -6.46
C LEU A 142 22.61 -16.48 -5.70
N ARG A 143 22.26 -15.33 -6.27
CA ARG A 143 22.55 -14.01 -5.71
C ARG A 143 21.26 -13.37 -5.23
N PHE A 144 21.29 -12.90 -4.00
CA PHE A 144 20.14 -12.25 -3.37
C PHE A 144 20.53 -10.84 -2.94
N VAL A 145 19.54 -9.96 -2.80
CA VAL A 145 19.73 -8.63 -2.23
C VAL A 145 18.54 -8.24 -1.35
N VAL A 146 18.86 -7.64 -0.22
CA VAL A 146 17.89 -6.98 0.65
C VAL A 146 18.28 -5.52 0.76
N ALA A 147 17.45 -4.64 0.21
CA ALA A 147 17.66 -3.20 0.21
C ALA A 147 16.62 -2.51 1.12
N GLY A 148 17.09 -1.55 1.90
CA GLY A 148 16.28 -0.74 2.81
C GLY A 148 16.93 -0.52 4.15
N PRO A 149 16.51 0.54 4.87
CA PRO A 149 17.13 0.94 6.14
C PRO A 149 16.62 0.14 7.34
N GLN A 150 17.26 0.40 8.50
CA GLN A 150 16.84 -0.01 9.85
C GLN A 150 16.97 -1.51 10.16
N TYR A 151 17.63 -2.31 9.32
CA TYR A 151 17.86 -3.70 9.66
C TYR A 151 18.85 -3.83 10.83
N PRO A 152 18.48 -4.57 11.91
CA PRO A 152 19.36 -4.83 13.03
C PRO A 152 20.66 -5.51 12.60
N GLY A 153 21.80 -5.12 13.21
CA GLY A 153 23.10 -5.68 12.91
C GLY A 153 23.27 -7.15 13.32
N GLU A 154 22.39 -7.65 14.20
CA GLU A 154 22.39 -9.03 14.69
C GLU A 154 21.83 -10.03 13.67
N ILE A 155 21.21 -9.57 12.58
CA ILE A 155 20.69 -10.47 11.56
C ILE A 155 21.87 -11.11 10.81
N ALA A 156 21.99 -12.42 10.94
CA ALA A 156 23.00 -13.20 10.25
C ALA A 156 22.61 -13.46 8.78
N TRP A 157 23.06 -12.59 7.89
CA TRP A 157 22.85 -12.73 6.46
C TRP A 157 23.77 -13.80 5.87
N PRO A 158 23.28 -14.69 4.96
CA PRO A 158 24.15 -15.55 4.16
C PRO A 158 25.09 -14.75 3.27
N ASP A 159 26.27 -15.31 2.94
CA ASP A 159 27.30 -14.65 2.13
C ASP A 159 26.84 -14.23 0.73
N ASN A 160 25.81 -14.89 0.19
CA ASN A 160 25.22 -14.60 -1.10
C ASN A 160 24.00 -13.62 -1.03
N VAL A 161 23.81 -12.98 0.12
CA VAL A 161 22.82 -11.90 0.31
C VAL A 161 23.53 -10.56 0.44
N GLU A 162 23.46 -9.74 -0.59
CA GLU A 162 23.94 -8.36 -0.57
C GLU A 162 22.99 -7.49 0.28
N ARG A 163 23.57 -6.61 1.12
CA ARG A 163 22.81 -5.61 1.88
C ARG A 163 23.07 -4.22 1.32
N ILE A 164 21.97 -3.49 1.08
CA ILE A 164 21.99 -2.08 0.64
C ILE A 164 21.12 -1.28 1.62
N ASP A 165 21.71 -0.36 2.36
CA ASP A 165 21.00 0.38 3.40
C ASP A 165 19.96 1.35 2.86
N HIS A 166 20.18 1.92 1.69
CA HIS A 166 19.27 2.86 1.07
C HIS A 166 19.38 2.84 -0.46
N ILE A 167 18.24 2.92 -1.13
CA ILE A 167 18.12 3.18 -2.56
C ILE A 167 17.18 4.36 -2.72
N ALA A 168 17.62 5.40 -3.42
CA ALA A 168 16.77 6.55 -3.68
C ALA A 168 15.57 6.17 -4.58
N PRO A 169 14.38 6.76 -4.41
CA PRO A 169 13.22 6.44 -5.25
C PRO A 169 13.49 6.52 -6.75
N SER A 170 14.32 7.46 -7.20
CA SER A 170 14.75 7.59 -8.60
C SER A 170 15.59 6.42 -9.11
N GLU A 171 16.16 5.62 -8.22
CA GLU A 171 16.99 4.44 -8.55
C GLU A 171 16.20 3.12 -8.47
N HIS A 172 14.95 3.15 -7.96
CA HIS A 172 14.10 1.96 -7.89
C HIS A 172 13.92 1.26 -9.24
N PRO A 173 13.70 1.96 -10.37
CA PRO A 173 13.57 1.30 -11.68
C PRO A 173 14.81 0.49 -12.07
N ALA A 174 16.02 1.02 -11.86
CA ALA A 174 17.27 0.33 -12.14
C ALA A 174 17.47 -0.87 -11.19
N PHE A 175 17.11 -0.73 -9.92
CA PHE A 175 17.16 -1.83 -8.94
C PHE A 175 16.22 -2.99 -9.34
N TYR A 176 14.97 -2.69 -9.67
CA TYR A 176 14.02 -3.70 -10.12
C TYR A 176 14.51 -4.35 -11.43
N ALA A 177 14.94 -3.55 -12.41
CA ALA A 177 15.45 -4.05 -13.69
C ALA A 177 16.66 -4.97 -13.54
N ALA A 178 17.53 -4.75 -12.55
CA ALA A 178 18.68 -5.59 -12.27
C ALA A 178 18.35 -6.94 -11.59
N SER A 179 17.09 -7.20 -11.26
CA SER A 179 16.61 -8.40 -10.57
C SER A 179 15.91 -9.36 -11.53
N ARG A 180 16.13 -10.68 -11.40
CA ARG A 180 15.37 -11.71 -12.13
C ARG A 180 13.96 -11.83 -11.57
N PHE A 181 13.82 -11.76 -10.24
CA PHE A 181 12.57 -11.65 -9.50
C PHE A 181 12.71 -10.62 -8.38
N THR A 182 11.60 -10.03 -8.00
CA THR A 182 11.52 -9.24 -6.76
C THR A 182 10.49 -9.85 -5.81
N LEU A 183 10.80 -9.84 -4.51
CA LEU A 183 9.94 -10.38 -3.46
C LEU A 183 9.04 -9.29 -2.89
N ASN A 184 7.76 -9.57 -2.78
CA ASN A 184 6.83 -8.82 -1.94
C ASN A 184 6.64 -9.56 -0.61
N VAL A 185 6.83 -8.85 0.50
CA VAL A 185 6.51 -9.33 1.85
C VAL A 185 5.54 -8.37 2.48
N THR A 186 4.39 -8.89 2.84
CA THR A 186 3.27 -8.14 3.40
C THR A 186 3.38 -8.06 4.93
N ARG A 187 2.98 -6.94 5.53
CA ARG A 187 2.94 -6.76 6.99
C ARG A 187 1.88 -7.68 7.61
N ALA A 188 2.12 -8.15 8.83
CA ALA A 188 1.21 -9.08 9.51
C ALA A 188 -0.22 -8.54 9.65
N ASP A 189 -0.38 -7.25 9.97
CA ASP A 189 -1.69 -6.60 10.07
C ASP A 189 -2.42 -6.57 8.72
N MET A 190 -1.69 -6.35 7.62
CA MET A 190 -2.23 -6.34 6.27
C MET A 190 -2.63 -7.75 5.81
N ILE A 191 -1.85 -8.78 6.19
CA ILE A 191 -2.22 -10.18 5.91
C ILE A 191 -3.53 -10.54 6.64
N ARG A 192 -3.66 -10.14 7.92
CA ARG A 192 -4.89 -10.41 8.69
C ARG A 192 -6.13 -9.72 8.14
N ALA A 193 -5.98 -8.50 7.67
CA ALA A 193 -7.08 -7.74 7.05
C ALA A 193 -7.42 -8.23 5.64
N GLY A 194 -6.44 -8.74 4.92
CA GLY A 194 -6.55 -9.00 3.49
C GLY A 194 -6.70 -7.72 2.67
N TYR A 195 -6.82 -7.83 1.36
CA TYR A 195 -7.12 -6.72 0.43
C TYR A 195 -6.27 -5.47 0.64
N SER A 196 -5.00 -5.63 1.06
CA SER A 196 -4.12 -4.54 1.46
C SER A 196 -2.78 -4.61 0.71
N PRO A 197 -2.72 -4.13 -0.53
CA PRO A 197 -1.52 -4.23 -1.35
C PRO A 197 -0.41 -3.31 -0.86
N SER A 198 0.83 -3.75 -1.03
CA SER A 198 2.02 -2.93 -0.92
C SER A 198 2.26 -2.14 -2.21
N VAL A 199 2.73 -0.90 -2.13
CA VAL A 199 3.12 -0.09 -3.29
C VAL A 199 4.14 -0.80 -4.20
N ARG A 200 5.01 -1.62 -3.62
CA ARG A 200 6.03 -2.42 -4.33
C ARG A 200 5.45 -3.28 -5.44
N LEU A 201 4.25 -3.83 -5.27
CA LEU A 201 3.57 -4.62 -6.29
C LEU A 201 3.36 -3.82 -7.58
N PHE A 202 2.93 -2.56 -7.44
CA PHE A 202 2.67 -1.69 -8.59
C PHE A 202 3.96 -1.14 -9.20
N GLU A 203 4.93 -0.76 -8.38
CA GLU A 203 6.24 -0.26 -8.81
C GLU A 203 7.02 -1.32 -9.60
N ALA A 204 7.18 -2.51 -9.02
CA ALA A 204 7.90 -3.61 -9.67
C ALA A 204 7.24 -4.08 -10.96
N ALA A 205 5.90 -4.15 -10.96
CA ALA A 205 5.13 -4.49 -12.17
C ALA A 205 5.30 -3.43 -13.27
N ALA A 206 5.27 -2.14 -12.93
CA ALA A 206 5.51 -1.05 -13.88
C ALA A 206 6.92 -1.12 -14.49
N CYS A 207 7.92 -1.48 -13.66
CA CYS A 207 9.30 -1.71 -14.11
C CYS A 207 9.49 -3.01 -14.92
N GLY A 208 8.44 -3.82 -15.11
CA GLY A 208 8.52 -5.08 -15.85
C GLY A 208 9.38 -6.14 -15.14
N THR A 209 9.39 -6.16 -13.80
CA THR A 209 10.11 -7.15 -13.02
C THR A 209 9.13 -8.19 -12.47
N PRO A 210 9.38 -9.51 -12.71
CA PRO A 210 8.55 -10.57 -12.18
C PRO A 210 8.49 -10.54 -10.65
N ILE A 211 7.28 -10.67 -10.09
CA ILE A 211 7.03 -10.57 -8.66
C ILE A 211 6.77 -11.95 -8.08
N VAL A 212 7.44 -12.25 -6.98
CA VAL A 212 7.07 -13.33 -6.04
C VAL A 212 6.44 -12.67 -4.82
N SER A 213 5.23 -13.06 -4.44
CA SER A 213 4.54 -12.52 -3.28
C SER A 213 4.23 -13.61 -2.26
N ASP A 214 4.24 -13.26 -0.99
CA ASP A 214 3.55 -14.02 0.04
C ASP A 214 2.04 -14.06 -0.23
N VAL A 215 1.35 -14.98 0.43
CA VAL A 215 -0.10 -15.23 0.23
C VAL A 215 -0.91 -14.41 1.22
N TRP A 216 -1.92 -13.71 0.73
CA TRP A 216 -2.90 -12.96 1.52
C TRP A 216 -4.23 -12.83 0.77
N ASP A 217 -5.33 -12.71 1.50
CA ASP A 217 -6.68 -12.64 0.95
C ASP A 217 -6.88 -11.38 0.11
N GLY A 218 -7.43 -11.54 -1.09
CA GLY A 218 -7.73 -10.45 -2.01
C GLY A 218 -6.61 -10.06 -2.96
N ILE A 219 -5.44 -10.74 -2.92
CA ILE A 219 -4.37 -10.50 -3.91
C ILE A 219 -4.86 -10.78 -5.34
N ASP A 220 -5.74 -11.74 -5.50
CA ASP A 220 -6.35 -12.17 -6.77
C ASP A 220 -7.32 -11.13 -7.35
N THR A 221 -7.78 -10.17 -6.55
CA THR A 221 -8.58 -9.03 -7.03
C THR A 221 -7.73 -7.95 -7.72
N LEU A 222 -6.43 -7.94 -7.47
CA LEU A 222 -5.47 -6.96 -7.99
C LEU A 222 -4.58 -7.54 -9.09
N PHE A 223 -4.13 -8.78 -8.91
CA PHE A 223 -3.28 -9.51 -9.84
C PHE A 223 -3.77 -10.95 -9.97
N ARG A 224 -3.57 -11.58 -11.11
CA ARG A 224 -3.89 -12.99 -11.34
C ARG A 224 -2.69 -13.88 -10.96
N PRO A 225 -2.76 -14.62 -9.83
CA PRO A 225 -1.69 -15.53 -9.42
C PRO A 225 -1.37 -16.55 -10.52
N GLY A 226 -0.09 -16.86 -10.69
CA GLY A 226 0.42 -17.75 -11.73
C GLY A 226 0.50 -17.14 -13.14
N ARG A 227 -0.08 -15.96 -13.35
CA ARG A 227 -0.07 -15.28 -14.65
C ARG A 227 0.53 -13.87 -14.61
N GLU A 228 0.28 -13.12 -13.54
CA GLU A 228 0.72 -11.73 -13.36
C GLU A 228 1.71 -11.60 -12.20
N LEU A 229 1.70 -12.56 -11.26
CA LEU A 229 2.71 -12.75 -10.23
C LEU A 229 2.76 -14.22 -9.81
N ALA A 230 3.84 -14.62 -9.15
CA ALA A 230 3.95 -15.93 -8.51
C ALA A 230 3.67 -15.80 -7.00
N LEU A 231 3.05 -16.81 -6.40
CA LEU A 231 2.86 -16.92 -4.95
C LEU A 231 3.87 -17.89 -4.36
N ALA A 232 4.35 -17.59 -3.16
CA ALA A 232 5.22 -18.48 -2.39
C ALA A 232 4.82 -18.48 -0.91
N SER A 233 4.73 -19.66 -0.33
CA SER A 233 4.40 -19.85 1.08
C SER A 233 5.58 -20.40 1.88
N ASN A 234 6.56 -20.99 1.22
CA ASN A 234 7.70 -21.66 1.81
C ASN A 234 8.96 -21.51 0.94
N PRO A 235 10.16 -21.92 1.44
CA PRO A 235 11.41 -21.80 0.70
C PRO A 235 11.44 -22.63 -0.58
N ASP A 236 10.75 -23.77 -0.64
CA ASP A 236 10.75 -24.64 -1.82
C ASP A 236 10.02 -23.99 -2.99
N ASP A 237 8.91 -23.28 -2.73
CA ASP A 237 8.19 -22.52 -3.75
C ASP A 237 9.12 -21.50 -4.42
N VAL A 238 9.87 -20.74 -3.60
CA VAL A 238 10.83 -19.74 -4.10
C VAL A 238 11.94 -20.41 -4.91
N LEU A 239 12.55 -21.47 -4.38
CA LEU A 239 13.63 -22.17 -5.08
C LEU A 239 13.16 -22.79 -6.40
N GLN A 240 11.96 -23.32 -6.45
CA GLN A 240 11.36 -23.83 -7.69
C GLN A 240 11.23 -22.73 -8.73
N LEU A 241 10.75 -21.54 -8.35
CA LEU A 241 10.65 -20.39 -9.26
C LEU A 241 12.03 -19.96 -9.77
N LEU A 242 13.00 -19.78 -8.86
CA LEU A 242 14.34 -19.30 -9.24
C LEU A 242 15.11 -20.27 -10.12
N LEU A 243 14.98 -21.58 -9.89
CA LEU A 243 15.76 -22.62 -10.56
C LEU A 243 15.10 -23.14 -11.84
N ARG A 244 13.76 -23.07 -11.96
CA ARG A 244 13.04 -23.74 -13.06
C ARG A 244 12.38 -22.77 -14.05
N SER A 245 12.13 -21.50 -13.67
CA SER A 245 11.52 -20.54 -14.61
C SER A 245 12.49 -20.20 -15.75
N SER A 246 12.04 -20.42 -16.97
CA SER A 246 12.76 -19.97 -18.16
C SER A 246 12.77 -18.43 -18.25
N GLN A 247 13.58 -17.86 -19.15
CA GLN A 247 13.53 -16.42 -19.44
C GLN A 247 12.15 -16.05 -19.99
N GLU A 248 11.60 -16.89 -20.89
CA GLU A 248 10.30 -16.66 -21.50
C GLU A 248 9.16 -16.63 -20.46
N ASP A 249 9.17 -17.55 -19.47
CA ASP A 249 8.17 -17.55 -18.40
C ASP A 249 8.22 -16.24 -17.58
N ARG A 250 9.43 -15.80 -17.24
CA ARG A 250 9.62 -14.55 -16.49
C ARG A 250 9.14 -13.33 -17.26
N ASP A 251 9.48 -13.26 -18.55
CA ASP A 251 9.09 -12.15 -19.42
C ASP A 251 7.56 -12.14 -19.64
N ALA A 252 6.94 -13.30 -19.75
CA ALA A 252 5.49 -13.43 -19.89
C ALA A 252 4.75 -12.93 -18.64
N ILE A 253 5.18 -13.35 -17.45
CA ILE A 253 4.61 -12.89 -16.15
C ILE A 253 4.82 -11.38 -15.98
N ALA A 254 6.02 -10.89 -16.21
CA ALA A 254 6.36 -9.48 -16.08
C ALA A 254 5.54 -8.60 -17.03
N ALA A 255 5.43 -9.00 -18.29
CA ALA A 255 4.64 -8.27 -19.27
C ALA A 255 3.14 -8.27 -18.93
N ALA A 256 2.61 -9.38 -18.38
CA ALA A 256 1.23 -9.45 -17.95
C ALA A 256 0.96 -8.56 -16.74
N ALA A 257 1.84 -8.59 -15.71
CA ALA A 257 1.76 -7.71 -14.53
C ALA A 257 1.81 -6.23 -14.93
N ARG A 258 2.76 -5.87 -15.82
CA ARG A 258 2.89 -4.49 -16.29
C ARG A 258 1.64 -4.02 -17.02
N ARG A 259 1.08 -4.82 -17.94
CA ARG A 259 -0.18 -4.46 -18.61
C ARG A 259 -1.31 -4.22 -17.60
N ARG A 260 -1.46 -5.09 -16.59
CA ARG A 260 -2.46 -4.95 -15.52
C ARG A 260 -2.30 -3.61 -14.81
N VAL A 261 -1.09 -3.29 -14.34
CA VAL A 261 -0.83 -2.08 -13.56
C VAL A 261 -1.05 -0.82 -14.40
N LEU A 262 -0.59 -0.80 -15.64
CA LEU A 262 -0.77 0.37 -16.51
C LEU A 262 -2.23 0.60 -16.92
N SER A 263 -3.05 -0.45 -16.96
CA SER A 263 -4.48 -0.33 -17.32
C SER A 263 -5.40 -0.03 -16.13
N GLU A 264 -4.98 -0.27 -14.87
CA GLU A 264 -5.91 -0.25 -13.73
C GLU A 264 -5.35 0.40 -12.46
N HIS A 265 -4.02 0.57 -12.35
CA HIS A 265 -3.38 0.88 -11.06
C HIS A 265 -2.40 2.06 -11.10
N THR A 266 -2.54 2.95 -12.06
CA THR A 266 -1.74 4.19 -12.11
C THR A 266 -2.32 5.29 -11.22
N ALA A 267 -1.55 6.34 -10.96
CA ALA A 267 -2.01 7.52 -10.23
C ALA A 267 -3.23 8.19 -10.90
N ALA A 268 -3.30 8.17 -12.25
CA ALA A 268 -4.46 8.68 -13.00
C ALA A 268 -5.74 7.91 -12.65
N HIS A 269 -5.70 6.57 -12.60
CA HIS A 269 -6.86 5.77 -12.21
C HIS A 269 -7.30 6.06 -10.76
N ARG A 270 -6.37 6.38 -9.85
CA ARG A 270 -6.74 6.78 -8.48
C ARG A 270 -7.37 8.16 -8.44
N ALA A 271 -6.91 9.09 -9.28
CA ALA A 271 -7.53 10.41 -9.42
C ALA A 271 -8.98 10.27 -9.93
N GLU A 272 -9.20 9.51 -10.99
CA GLU A 272 -10.55 9.22 -11.51
C GLU A 272 -11.46 8.57 -10.46
N ALA A 273 -10.96 7.58 -9.71
CA ALA A 273 -11.71 6.95 -8.63
C ALA A 273 -12.06 7.95 -7.52
N LEU A 274 -11.12 8.80 -7.13
CA LEU A 274 -11.34 9.84 -6.12
C LEU A 274 -12.42 10.84 -6.58
N GLU A 275 -12.35 11.32 -7.81
CA GLU A 275 -13.36 12.21 -8.39
C GLU A 275 -14.76 11.57 -8.36
N ALA A 276 -14.87 10.29 -8.74
CA ALA A 276 -16.13 9.55 -8.69
C ALA A 276 -16.66 9.43 -7.25
N TYR A 277 -15.80 9.14 -6.28
CA TYR A 277 -16.19 9.04 -4.87
C TYR A 277 -16.65 10.38 -4.30
N VAL A 278 -15.96 11.47 -4.65
CA VAL A 278 -16.36 12.84 -4.26
C VAL A 278 -17.71 13.23 -4.88
N ALA A 279 -17.91 12.94 -6.16
CA ALA A 279 -19.20 13.20 -6.83
C ALA A 279 -20.34 12.44 -6.16
N ASP A 280 -20.10 11.17 -5.76
CA ASP A 280 -21.09 10.39 -5.03
C ASP A 280 -21.37 10.95 -3.63
N ALA A 281 -20.35 11.35 -2.88
CA ALA A 281 -20.50 11.98 -1.57
C ALA A 281 -21.34 13.27 -1.65
N ARG A 282 -21.08 14.11 -2.67
CA ARG A 282 -21.89 15.33 -2.93
C ARG A 282 -23.36 15.01 -3.20
N ARG A 283 -23.66 13.96 -3.95
CA ARG A 283 -25.05 13.52 -4.20
C ARG A 283 -25.73 13.09 -2.90
N ARG A 284 -25.09 12.30 -2.05
CA ARG A 284 -25.62 11.86 -0.76
C ARG A 284 -25.91 13.03 0.18
N SER A 285 -25.00 14.00 0.27
CA SER A 285 -25.17 15.17 1.13
C SER A 285 -26.37 16.05 0.70
N ARG A 286 -26.71 16.09 -0.59
CA ARG A 286 -27.88 16.81 -1.09
C ARG A 286 -29.19 16.08 -0.79
N CYS A 287 -29.21 14.76 -0.78
CA CYS A 287 -30.40 13.95 -0.52
C CYS A 287 -30.69 13.77 0.99
N SER A 288 -29.71 13.91 1.84
CA SER A 288 -29.83 13.87 3.30
C SER A 288 -29.02 15.03 3.87
N PRO A 289 -29.61 16.23 4.00
CA PRO A 289 -28.88 17.32 4.63
C PRO A 289 -28.51 16.87 6.04
N ARG A 290 -27.20 16.64 6.27
CA ARG A 290 -26.67 16.42 7.60
C ARG A 290 -27.10 17.62 8.44
N VAL A 291 -27.79 17.36 9.53
CA VAL A 291 -27.82 18.27 10.67
C VAL A 291 -26.37 18.31 11.15
N ARG A 292 -25.53 19.17 10.52
CA ARG A 292 -24.27 19.58 11.12
C ARG A 292 -24.70 20.22 12.43
N ALA A 293 -24.59 19.47 13.55
CA ALA A 293 -24.97 19.93 14.85
C ALA A 293 -24.29 21.28 15.03
N ALA A 294 -25.10 22.30 15.13
CA ALA A 294 -24.68 23.64 15.52
C ALA A 294 -24.10 23.51 16.94
N ALA A 295 -22.80 23.23 17.04
CA ALA A 295 -22.01 23.43 18.23
C ALA A 295 -21.69 24.95 18.35
N ALA A 296 -22.73 25.76 18.21
CA ALA A 296 -22.69 27.21 18.39
C ALA A 296 -23.93 27.64 19.18
N ALA A 297 -24.12 27.07 20.37
CA ALA A 297 -24.99 27.67 21.37
C ALA A 297 -24.61 27.07 22.71
N ASN A 298 -23.52 27.54 23.29
CA ASN A 298 -23.32 27.76 24.73
C ASN A 298 -21.85 28.21 24.91
N ALA A 299 -21.64 29.52 24.66
CA ALA A 299 -20.58 30.31 25.30
C ALA A 299 -21.21 31.10 26.41
#